data_21075f765495297bd3889d9321ca984f
#
_entry.id   21075f765495297bd3889d9321ca984f
#
_cell.length_a   1.000
_cell.length_b   1.000
_cell.length_c   1.000
_cell.angle_alpha   90.00
_cell.angle_beta   90.00
_cell.angle_gamma   90.00
#
_symmetry.space_group_name_H-M   'P 1'
#
loop_
_entity.id
_entity.type
_entity.pdbx_description
1 polymer ?
#
loop_
_entity_poly.entity_id
_entity_poly.type
_entity_poly.pdbx_seq_one_letter_code
_entity_poly.pdbx_strand_id
1 'polypeptide(L)'
;TGLSIGVHLLNLLCIPAIVLVFYYKKFPDANLKGSLIALLISVVLVAAVLYGVVPGIITVGGWFELFFTNTLGMPFNTGTILYILLLIGSFVWAIYETYQDGSQKRQNIAFIVAFGLIGIPFVGFGWKAFFTGIVILAVTFFVLQMKRKSNVDGKKSVLPLVSARIKNTALLSMLMLIIGYSSYALIVIRSTANTPMDQNSPEDIFTLGSYLSRDQYGDSPLLYGQAYSSQPAIDEDGQHYKFSKGAPVYERKEKASSDEKDSYFVVRTKDKIQYEQNMFFPRMWDNAHAGQYEQWLGGVTGHDVDGVKMPTQMENIRYFLSYQCNFMYWRYFMWNFAGRQNDIQGNGEPEHGLSLIHI
;
A
#
# COMPACT_ATOMS: atom_id res chain seq x y z
N THR A 1 -16.09 -1.84 -6.36
CA THR A 1 -14.67 -2.01 -5.94
C THR A 1 -14.48 -1.46 -4.52
N GLY A 2 -14.86 -0.20 -4.20
CA GLY A 2 -14.66 0.38 -2.87
C GLY A 2 -15.23 -0.47 -1.73
N LEU A 3 -16.50 -0.84 -1.78
CA LEU A 3 -17.13 -1.70 -0.76
C LEU A 3 -16.53 -3.10 -0.69
N SER A 4 -16.14 -3.68 -1.83
CA SER A 4 -15.52 -5.01 -1.85
C SER A 4 -14.13 -5.03 -1.21
N ILE A 5 -13.39 -3.91 -1.28
CA ILE A 5 -12.10 -3.76 -0.60
C ILE A 5 -12.29 -3.83 0.93
N GLY A 6 -13.37 -3.26 1.46
CA GLY A 6 -13.72 -3.35 2.89
C GLY A 6 -13.97 -4.78 3.37
N VAL A 7 -14.38 -5.69 2.47
CA VAL A 7 -14.52 -7.12 2.77
C VAL A 7 -13.17 -7.83 2.67
N HIS A 8 -12.41 -7.57 1.62
CA HIS A 8 -11.11 -8.19 1.41
C HIS A 8 -10.19 -7.31 0.55
N LEU A 9 -8.99 -7.02 1.06
CA LEU A 9 -8.02 -6.13 0.40
C LEU A 9 -7.61 -6.62 -1.01
N LEU A 10 -7.58 -7.94 -1.26
CA LEU A 10 -7.29 -8.51 -2.58
C LEU A 10 -8.28 -8.06 -3.67
N ASN A 11 -9.44 -7.53 -3.32
CA ASN A 11 -10.37 -6.96 -4.30
C ASN A 11 -9.82 -5.72 -5.03
N LEU A 12 -8.71 -5.13 -4.55
CA LEU A 12 -7.94 -4.15 -5.31
C LEU A 12 -7.45 -4.69 -6.66
N LEU A 13 -7.23 -5.99 -6.77
CA LEU A 13 -6.83 -6.65 -8.02
C LEU A 13 -7.92 -6.57 -9.11
N CYS A 14 -9.15 -6.16 -8.79
CA CYS A 14 -10.15 -5.81 -9.80
C CYS A 14 -9.79 -4.54 -10.59
N ILE A 15 -8.94 -3.66 -10.07
CA ILE A 15 -8.54 -2.41 -10.75
C ILE A 15 -7.91 -2.69 -12.12
N PRO A 16 -6.94 -3.60 -12.27
CA PRO A 16 -6.40 -3.99 -13.58
C PRO A 16 -7.48 -4.42 -14.58
N ALA A 17 -8.42 -5.25 -14.17
CA ALA A 17 -9.51 -5.69 -15.02
C ALA A 17 -10.40 -4.51 -15.47
N ILE A 18 -10.75 -3.62 -14.56
CA ILE A 18 -11.57 -2.41 -14.85
C ILE A 18 -10.84 -1.49 -15.83
N VAL A 19 -9.54 -1.26 -15.62
CA VAL A 19 -8.73 -0.39 -16.50
C VAL A 19 -8.65 -0.98 -17.90
N LEU A 20 -8.43 -2.29 -18.05
CA LEU A 20 -8.42 -2.95 -19.35
C LEU A 20 -9.79 -2.89 -20.04
N VAL A 21 -10.88 -3.18 -19.33
CA VAL A 21 -12.25 -3.04 -19.88
C VAL A 21 -12.50 -1.60 -20.36
N PHE A 22 -12.10 -0.60 -19.57
CA PHE A 22 -12.23 0.79 -19.96
C PHE A 22 -11.38 1.10 -21.19
N TYR A 23 -10.15 0.62 -21.27
CA TYR A 23 -9.27 0.80 -22.41
C TYR A 23 -9.87 0.24 -23.69
N TYR A 24 -10.30 -1.02 -23.70
CA TYR A 24 -10.90 -1.66 -24.88
C TYR A 24 -12.24 -1.03 -25.29
N LYS A 25 -13.04 -0.56 -24.33
CA LYS A 25 -14.29 0.14 -24.63
C LYS A 25 -14.06 1.51 -25.27
N LYS A 26 -13.01 2.22 -24.85
CA LYS A 26 -12.75 3.61 -25.29
C LYS A 26 -11.95 3.68 -26.58
N PHE A 27 -11.10 2.71 -26.85
CA PHE A 27 -10.20 2.69 -28.01
C PHE A 27 -10.53 1.50 -28.92
N PRO A 28 -11.32 1.73 -30.03
CA PRO A 28 -11.70 0.65 -30.95
C PRO A 28 -10.48 -0.04 -31.59
N ASP A 29 -9.42 0.72 -31.89
CA ASP A 29 -8.17 0.23 -32.46
C ASP A 29 -7.16 -0.21 -31.38
N ALA A 30 -7.64 -0.94 -30.37
CA ALA A 30 -6.81 -1.41 -29.28
C ALA A 30 -5.70 -2.35 -29.81
N ASN A 31 -4.48 -2.16 -29.29
CA ASN A 31 -3.32 -2.95 -29.67
C ASN A 31 -2.55 -3.42 -28.43
N LEU A 32 -1.64 -4.38 -28.62
CA LEU A 32 -0.86 -4.97 -27.54
C LEU A 32 -0.09 -3.91 -26.73
N LYS A 33 0.54 -2.94 -27.41
CA LYS A 33 1.28 -1.87 -26.74
C LYS A 33 0.40 -1.04 -25.82
N GLY A 34 -0.78 -0.65 -26.28
CA GLY A 34 -1.76 0.11 -25.51
C GLY A 34 -2.30 -0.71 -24.34
N SER A 35 -2.54 -2.01 -24.53
CA SER A 35 -2.96 -2.93 -23.46
C SER A 35 -1.89 -3.06 -22.36
N LEU A 36 -0.62 -3.16 -22.72
CA LEU A 36 0.49 -3.19 -21.77
C LEU A 36 0.62 -1.87 -20.99
N ILE A 37 0.44 -0.72 -21.67
CA ILE A 37 0.42 0.58 -21.01
C ILE A 37 -0.77 0.69 -20.04
N ALA A 38 -1.96 0.24 -20.44
CA ALA A 38 -3.14 0.23 -19.59
C ALA A 38 -2.91 -0.66 -18.33
N LEU A 39 -2.29 -1.82 -18.52
CA LEU A 39 -1.91 -2.71 -17.42
C LEU A 39 -0.90 -2.03 -16.49
N LEU A 40 0.14 -1.40 -17.00
CA LEU A 40 1.13 -0.66 -16.20
C LEU A 40 0.46 0.47 -15.40
N ILE A 41 -0.42 1.25 -16.01
CA ILE A 41 -1.20 2.28 -15.33
C ILE A 41 -2.02 1.66 -14.18
N SER A 42 -2.64 0.51 -14.42
CA SER A 42 -3.45 -0.17 -13.40
C SER A 42 -2.62 -0.61 -12.19
N VAL A 43 -1.41 -1.12 -12.42
CA VAL A 43 -0.47 -1.49 -11.34
C VAL A 43 -0.06 -0.26 -10.53
N VAL A 44 0.22 0.87 -11.21
CA VAL A 44 0.51 2.14 -10.53
C VAL A 44 -0.68 2.61 -9.69
N LEU A 45 -1.92 2.48 -10.19
CA LEU A 45 -3.12 2.82 -9.43
C LEU A 45 -3.30 1.93 -8.19
N VAL A 46 -3.08 0.62 -8.31
CA VAL A 46 -3.11 -0.30 -7.15
C VAL A 46 -2.05 0.09 -6.13
N ALA A 47 -0.82 0.35 -6.58
CA ALA A 47 0.26 0.78 -5.70
C ALA A 47 -0.06 2.13 -5.01
N ALA A 48 -0.66 3.10 -5.73
CA ALA A 48 -1.07 4.38 -5.16
C ALA A 48 -2.13 4.21 -4.06
N VAL A 49 -3.05 3.26 -4.20
CA VAL A 49 -4.04 2.96 -3.16
C VAL A 49 -3.37 2.29 -1.95
N LEU A 50 -2.58 1.23 -2.18
CA LEU A 50 -1.96 0.44 -1.11
C LEU A 50 -0.90 1.22 -0.33
N TYR A 51 -0.04 1.94 -1.01
CA TYR A 51 1.11 2.64 -0.42
C TYR A 51 0.90 4.14 -0.25
N GLY A 52 -0.15 4.71 -0.85
CA GLY A 52 -0.46 6.13 -0.76
C GLY A 52 -1.71 6.42 0.06
N VAL A 53 -2.87 5.91 -0.35
CA VAL A 53 -4.16 6.28 0.29
C VAL A 53 -4.24 5.74 1.71
N VAL A 54 -4.03 4.43 1.89
CA VAL A 54 -4.21 3.78 3.20
C VAL A 54 -3.21 4.31 4.23
N PRO A 55 -1.88 4.27 3.96
CA PRO A 55 -0.92 4.84 4.91
C PRO A 55 -1.05 6.35 5.05
N GLY A 56 -1.46 7.06 3.99
CA GLY A 56 -1.65 8.51 4.02
C GLY A 56 -2.74 8.94 4.99
N ILE A 57 -3.90 8.29 4.96
CA ILE A 57 -5.01 8.55 5.90
C ILE A 57 -4.54 8.30 7.34
N ILE A 58 -3.83 7.21 7.60
CA ILE A 58 -3.28 6.90 8.92
C ILE A 58 -2.26 7.96 9.37
N THR A 59 -1.37 8.38 8.47
CA THR A 59 -0.32 9.37 8.78
C THR A 59 -0.93 10.73 9.13
N VAL A 60 -1.79 11.27 8.26
CA VAL A 60 -2.39 12.60 8.49
C VAL A 60 -3.36 12.57 9.66
N GLY A 61 -4.22 11.55 9.73
CA GLY A 61 -5.12 11.38 10.86
C GLY A 61 -4.37 11.20 12.19
N GLY A 62 -3.25 10.48 12.19
CA GLY A 62 -2.37 10.35 13.35
C GLY A 62 -1.75 11.69 13.79
N TRP A 63 -1.36 12.57 12.84
CA TRP A 63 -0.90 13.92 13.21
C TRP A 63 -2.00 14.75 13.88
N PHE A 64 -3.24 14.68 13.37
CA PHE A 64 -4.38 15.32 14.01
C PHE A 64 -4.62 14.74 15.39
N GLU A 65 -4.61 13.40 15.53
CA GLU A 65 -4.82 12.75 16.81
C GLU A 65 -3.78 13.18 17.85
N LEU A 66 -2.49 13.12 17.51
CA LEU A 66 -1.42 13.55 18.42
C LEU A 66 -1.52 15.04 18.79
N PHE A 67 -1.89 15.90 17.85
CA PHE A 67 -2.05 17.32 18.13
C PHE A 67 -3.20 17.56 19.12
N PHE A 68 -4.37 16.98 18.87
CA PHE A 68 -5.53 17.22 19.73
C PHE A 68 -5.40 16.53 21.08
N THR A 69 -4.87 15.31 21.14
CA THR A 69 -4.75 14.56 22.38
C THR A 69 -3.51 14.99 23.18
N ASN A 70 -2.31 14.93 22.61
CA ASN A 70 -1.09 15.20 23.37
C ASN A 70 -0.84 16.71 23.60
N THR A 71 -1.21 17.59 22.66
CA THR A 71 -0.94 19.03 22.81
C THR A 71 -2.10 19.75 23.48
N LEU A 72 -3.34 19.48 23.05
CA LEU A 72 -4.53 20.16 23.61
C LEU A 72 -5.13 19.40 24.82
N GLY A 73 -4.75 18.14 25.04
CA GLY A 73 -5.24 17.32 26.15
C GLY A 73 -6.70 16.91 26.00
N MET A 74 -7.15 16.75 24.74
CA MET A 74 -8.49 16.26 24.42
C MET A 74 -8.58 14.74 24.55
N PRO A 75 -9.80 14.18 24.73
CA PRO A 75 -9.99 12.72 24.79
C PRO A 75 -9.49 12.01 23.54
N PHE A 76 -9.11 10.73 23.70
CA PHE A 76 -8.73 9.86 22.57
C PHE A 76 -9.74 9.87 21.45
N ASN A 77 -9.26 9.74 20.23
CA ASN A 77 -10.02 9.78 18.96
C ASN A 77 -10.66 11.12 18.58
N THR A 78 -10.53 12.19 19.40
CA THR A 78 -11.06 13.52 19.06
C THR A 78 -10.40 14.07 17.79
N GLY A 79 -9.08 14.02 17.71
CA GLY A 79 -8.34 14.46 16.53
C GLY A 79 -8.69 13.66 15.28
N THR A 80 -8.85 12.37 15.41
CA THR A 80 -9.26 11.46 14.33
C THR A 80 -10.66 11.80 13.79
N ILE A 81 -11.64 12.04 14.68
CA ILE A 81 -12.99 12.43 14.29
C ILE A 81 -12.99 13.77 13.53
N LEU A 82 -12.29 14.77 14.06
CA LEU A 82 -12.17 16.07 13.40
C LEU A 82 -11.49 15.98 12.03
N TYR A 83 -10.44 15.17 11.93
CA TYR A 83 -9.78 14.89 10.66
C TYR A 83 -10.73 14.26 9.63
N ILE A 84 -11.51 13.26 10.01
CA ILE A 84 -12.50 12.61 9.13
C ILE A 84 -13.54 13.63 8.64
N LEU A 85 -14.04 14.48 9.51
CA LEU A 85 -15.00 15.54 9.14
C LEU A 85 -14.38 16.53 8.15
N LEU A 86 -13.13 16.96 8.38
CA LEU A 86 -12.40 17.82 7.45
C LEU A 86 -12.13 17.15 6.11
N LEU A 87 -11.78 15.87 6.13
CA LEU A 87 -11.56 15.08 4.91
C LEU A 87 -12.84 15.03 4.07
N ILE A 88 -13.98 14.66 4.67
CA ILE A 88 -15.29 14.63 4.00
C ILE A 88 -15.64 16.01 3.46
N GLY A 89 -15.53 17.05 4.30
CA GLY A 89 -15.83 18.43 3.91
C GLY A 89 -14.97 18.90 2.72
N SER A 90 -13.68 18.53 2.71
CA SER A 90 -12.78 18.89 1.61
C SER A 90 -13.15 18.22 0.29
N PHE A 91 -13.59 16.95 0.33
CA PHE A 91 -14.09 16.26 -0.86
C PHE A 91 -15.39 16.85 -1.39
N VAL A 92 -16.34 17.15 -0.49
CA VAL A 92 -17.59 17.81 -0.87
C VAL A 92 -17.30 19.16 -1.54
N TRP A 93 -16.44 19.97 -0.93
CA TRP A 93 -16.02 21.25 -1.51
C TRP A 93 -15.31 21.08 -2.85
N ALA A 94 -14.34 20.18 -2.95
CA ALA A 94 -13.58 19.97 -4.17
C ALA A 94 -14.47 19.46 -5.32
N ILE A 95 -15.39 18.53 -5.05
CA ILE A 95 -16.35 18.04 -6.03
C ILE A 95 -17.28 19.18 -6.47
N TYR A 96 -17.83 19.94 -5.52
CA TYR A 96 -18.69 21.09 -5.80
C TYR A 96 -18.01 22.09 -6.74
N GLU A 97 -16.75 22.48 -6.49
CA GLU A 97 -16.00 23.41 -7.35
C GLU A 97 -15.77 22.87 -8.76
N THR A 98 -15.72 21.57 -8.97
CA THR A 98 -15.56 20.99 -10.31
C THR A 98 -16.84 21.04 -11.16
N TYR A 99 -18.02 21.20 -10.54
CA TYR A 99 -19.31 21.38 -11.22
C TYR A 99 -19.66 22.85 -11.49
N GLN A 100 -19.01 23.78 -10.80
CA GLN A 100 -19.23 25.20 -11.03
C GLN A 100 -18.35 25.70 -12.18
N ASP A 101 -18.86 26.63 -12.99
CA ASP A 101 -18.10 27.38 -13.99
C ASP A 101 -17.17 28.42 -13.35
N GLY A 102 -16.67 28.11 -12.18
CA GLY A 102 -15.85 28.97 -11.36
C GLY A 102 -14.39 29.05 -11.79
N SER A 103 -13.62 29.83 -11.05
CA SER A 103 -12.20 30.04 -11.29
C SER A 103 -11.42 28.72 -11.22
N GLN A 104 -10.62 28.41 -12.26
CA GLN A 104 -9.68 27.28 -12.27
C GLN A 104 -8.80 27.25 -11.01
N LYS A 105 -8.43 28.42 -10.49
CA LYS A 105 -7.63 28.54 -9.28
C LYS A 105 -8.36 27.96 -8.04
N ARG A 106 -9.66 28.24 -7.88
CA ARG A 106 -10.46 27.69 -6.76
C ARG A 106 -10.57 26.17 -6.86
N GLN A 107 -10.86 25.65 -8.07
CA GLN A 107 -10.89 24.20 -8.31
C GLN A 107 -9.55 23.53 -7.97
N ASN A 108 -8.44 24.16 -8.34
CA ASN A 108 -7.11 23.63 -8.05
C ASN A 108 -6.80 23.66 -6.56
N ILE A 109 -7.15 24.73 -5.83
CA ILE A 109 -6.97 24.81 -4.38
C ILE A 109 -7.80 23.74 -3.68
N ALA A 110 -9.09 23.60 -4.03
CA ALA A 110 -9.95 22.60 -3.42
C ALA A 110 -9.45 21.17 -3.67
N PHE A 111 -8.97 20.88 -4.91
CA PHE A 111 -8.35 19.61 -5.24
C PHE A 111 -7.10 19.35 -4.40
N ILE A 112 -6.20 20.32 -4.25
CA ILE A 112 -4.95 20.18 -3.47
C ILE A 112 -5.24 19.97 -1.99
N VAL A 113 -6.25 20.65 -1.42
CA VAL A 113 -6.66 20.44 -0.03
C VAL A 113 -7.15 19.00 0.18
N ALA A 114 -8.04 18.50 -0.69
CA ALA A 114 -8.52 17.12 -0.61
C ALA A 114 -7.39 16.11 -0.81
N PHE A 115 -6.49 16.34 -1.78
CA PHE A 115 -5.33 15.51 -2.05
C PHE A 115 -4.31 15.50 -0.90
N GLY A 116 -4.12 16.64 -0.23
CA GLY A 116 -3.28 16.75 0.96
C GLY A 116 -3.88 16.03 2.16
N LEU A 117 -5.18 16.23 2.41
CA LEU A 117 -5.85 15.59 3.55
C LEU A 117 -5.95 14.06 3.41
N ILE A 118 -6.05 13.51 2.20
CA ILE A 118 -5.98 12.05 2.02
C ILE A 118 -4.61 11.47 2.32
N GLY A 119 -3.56 12.31 2.38
CA GLY A 119 -2.24 11.95 2.83
C GLY A 119 -1.31 11.33 1.77
N ILE A 120 -1.79 11.10 0.55
CA ILE A 120 -0.95 10.52 -0.53
C ILE A 120 0.41 11.20 -0.70
N PRO A 121 0.54 12.54 -0.61
CA PRO A 121 1.82 13.22 -0.75
C PRO A 121 2.81 12.95 0.38
N PHE A 122 2.33 12.54 1.56
CA PHE A 122 3.13 12.39 2.78
C PHE A 122 3.68 10.97 2.92
N VAL A 123 4.65 10.64 2.07
CA VAL A 123 5.29 9.31 2.06
C VAL A 123 6.39 9.24 3.11
N GLY A 124 6.36 8.18 3.93
CA GLY A 124 7.32 7.96 5.01
C GLY A 124 6.79 8.40 6.37
N PHE A 125 7.68 8.86 7.26
CA PHE A 125 7.30 9.27 8.62
C PHE A 125 8.12 10.49 9.09
N GLY A 126 7.62 11.14 10.14
CA GLY A 126 8.26 12.28 10.76
C GLY A 126 8.34 13.53 9.86
N TRP A 127 9.26 14.43 10.19
CA TRP A 127 9.43 15.70 9.49
C TRP A 127 9.81 15.55 8.01
N LYS A 128 10.54 14.47 7.64
CA LYS A 128 10.88 14.19 6.24
C LYS A 128 9.62 13.97 5.40
N ALA A 129 8.68 13.16 5.89
CA ALA A 129 7.41 12.94 5.21
C ALA A 129 6.60 14.22 5.08
N PHE A 130 6.59 15.06 6.11
CA PHE A 130 5.88 16.34 6.09
C PHE A 130 6.45 17.29 5.01
N PHE A 131 7.76 17.53 5.01
CA PHE A 131 8.37 18.43 4.02
C PHE A 131 8.30 17.90 2.59
N THR A 132 8.54 16.60 2.37
CA THR A 132 8.36 16.00 1.04
C THR A 132 6.91 16.11 0.57
N GLY A 133 5.94 15.92 1.45
CA GLY A 133 4.54 16.11 1.13
C GLY A 133 4.19 17.54 0.71
N ILE A 134 4.70 18.54 1.41
CA ILE A 134 4.51 19.94 1.03
C ILE A 134 5.10 20.23 -0.36
N VAL A 135 6.30 19.71 -0.65
CA VAL A 135 6.92 19.88 -1.97
C VAL A 135 6.06 19.22 -3.05
N ILE A 136 5.58 18.00 -2.82
CA ILE A 136 4.70 17.29 -3.77
C ILE A 136 3.40 18.08 -4.00
N LEU A 137 2.78 18.62 -2.94
CA LEU A 137 1.58 19.45 -3.05
C LEU A 137 1.85 20.72 -3.87
N ALA A 138 2.96 21.39 -3.62
CA ALA A 138 3.35 22.59 -4.37
C ALA A 138 3.60 22.29 -5.85
N VAL A 139 4.32 21.21 -6.18
CA VAL A 139 4.56 20.76 -7.55
C VAL A 139 3.23 20.38 -8.22
N THR A 140 2.37 19.63 -7.53
CA THR A 140 1.05 19.26 -8.06
C THR A 140 0.20 20.49 -8.33
N PHE A 141 0.18 21.46 -7.42
CA PHE A 141 -0.53 22.73 -7.63
C PHE A 141 0.00 23.48 -8.84
N PHE A 142 1.34 23.56 -9.00
CA PHE A 142 1.95 24.20 -10.15
C PHE A 142 1.57 23.50 -11.45
N VAL A 143 1.61 22.16 -11.49
CA VAL A 143 1.19 21.38 -12.67
C VAL A 143 -0.30 21.62 -13.02
N LEU A 144 -1.17 21.70 -12.00
CA LEU A 144 -2.60 22.01 -12.19
C LEU A 144 -2.84 23.43 -12.74
N GLN A 145 -1.92 24.37 -12.52
CA GLN A 145 -2.00 25.72 -13.10
C GLN A 145 -1.50 25.79 -14.54
N MET A 146 -0.75 24.76 -14.99
CA MET A 146 -0.21 24.75 -16.35
C MET A 146 -1.33 24.73 -17.40
N LYS A 147 -1.09 25.38 -18.51
CA LYS A 147 -2.02 25.49 -19.63
C LYS A 147 -1.35 24.96 -20.90
N ARG A 148 -2.13 24.34 -21.77
CA ARG A 148 -1.67 23.89 -23.09
C ARG A 148 -2.38 24.69 -24.19
N LYS A 149 -1.63 25.00 -25.24
CA LYS A 149 -2.22 25.53 -26.47
C LYS A 149 -2.92 24.39 -27.21
N SER A 150 -4.16 24.59 -27.62
CA SER A 150 -4.94 23.63 -28.38
C SER A 150 -5.58 24.36 -29.59
N ASN A 151 -5.57 23.72 -30.74
CA ASN A 151 -6.33 24.18 -31.90
C ASN A 151 -7.64 23.38 -31.92
N VAL A 152 -8.74 24.01 -31.57
CA VAL A 152 -10.09 23.44 -31.66
C VAL A 152 -10.82 24.25 -32.72
N ASP A 153 -11.32 23.59 -33.73
CA ASP A 153 -12.05 24.19 -34.86
C ASP A 153 -11.33 25.37 -35.54
N GLY A 154 -10.00 25.26 -35.71
CA GLY A 154 -9.20 26.31 -36.36
C GLY A 154 -8.91 27.53 -35.47
N LYS A 155 -9.46 27.59 -34.25
CA LYS A 155 -9.19 28.66 -33.25
C LYS A 155 -8.13 28.21 -32.25
N LYS A 156 -7.11 29.04 -32.09
CA LYS A 156 -6.10 28.87 -31.02
C LYS A 156 -6.76 29.13 -29.66
N SER A 157 -6.96 28.09 -28.87
CA SER A 157 -7.46 28.18 -27.50
C SER A 157 -6.40 27.76 -26.47
N VAL A 158 -6.45 28.32 -25.27
CA VAL A 158 -5.57 27.98 -24.17
C VAL A 158 -6.39 27.23 -23.12
N LEU A 159 -6.16 25.92 -23.04
CA LEU A 159 -6.90 25.04 -22.13
C LEU A 159 -6.02 24.65 -20.93
N PRO A 160 -6.62 24.38 -19.77
CA PRO A 160 -5.88 23.82 -18.64
C PRO A 160 -5.28 22.47 -19.03
N LEU A 161 -4.08 22.16 -18.50
CA LEU A 161 -3.43 20.87 -18.72
C LEU A 161 -4.30 19.74 -18.16
N VAL A 162 -4.86 19.94 -16.97
CA VAL A 162 -5.79 19.01 -16.31
C VAL A 162 -7.18 19.65 -16.29
N SER A 163 -8.12 19.06 -17.01
CA SER A 163 -9.50 19.58 -17.11
C SER A 163 -10.28 19.36 -15.80
N ALA A 164 -11.35 20.17 -15.60
CA ALA A 164 -12.26 19.98 -14.47
C ALA A 164 -12.86 18.56 -14.43
N ARG A 165 -13.16 17.98 -15.60
CA ARG A 165 -13.67 16.61 -15.72
C ARG A 165 -12.70 15.57 -15.17
N ILE A 166 -11.40 15.69 -15.46
CA ILE A 166 -10.38 14.75 -14.94
C ILE A 166 -10.29 14.87 -13.42
N LYS A 167 -10.24 16.11 -12.88
CA LYS A 167 -10.24 16.36 -11.43
C LYS A 167 -11.48 15.77 -10.77
N ASN A 168 -12.67 16.02 -11.33
CA ASN A 168 -13.93 15.46 -10.82
C ASN A 168 -13.93 13.93 -10.81
N THR A 169 -13.51 13.29 -11.91
CA THR A 169 -13.44 11.82 -11.99
C THR A 169 -12.47 11.26 -10.95
N ALA A 170 -11.31 11.89 -10.76
CA ALA A 170 -10.34 11.47 -9.74
C ALA A 170 -10.92 11.60 -8.32
N LEU A 171 -11.55 12.73 -7.99
CA LEU A 171 -12.18 12.98 -6.69
C LEU A 171 -13.33 11.99 -6.41
N LEU A 172 -14.21 11.76 -7.38
CA LEU A 172 -15.31 10.79 -7.22
C LEU A 172 -14.81 9.37 -7.07
N SER A 173 -13.80 8.97 -7.86
CA SER A 173 -13.20 7.64 -7.74
C SER A 173 -12.56 7.44 -6.36
N MET A 174 -11.86 8.46 -5.85
CA MET A 174 -11.25 8.43 -4.55
C MET A 174 -12.29 8.42 -3.42
N LEU A 175 -13.35 9.24 -3.54
CA LEU A 175 -14.46 9.24 -2.59
C LEU A 175 -15.12 7.86 -2.51
N MET A 176 -15.34 7.19 -3.64
CA MET A 176 -15.90 5.84 -3.65
C MET A 176 -14.98 4.80 -2.97
N LEU A 177 -13.66 4.97 -3.10
CA LEU A 177 -12.70 4.16 -2.35
C LEU A 177 -12.79 4.43 -0.85
N ILE A 178 -12.82 5.68 -0.42
CA ILE A 178 -12.93 6.07 1.00
C ILE A 178 -14.23 5.55 1.61
N ILE A 179 -15.36 5.66 0.90
CA ILE A 179 -16.63 5.07 1.35
C ILE A 179 -16.49 3.55 1.56
N GLY A 180 -15.76 2.85 0.69
CA GLY A 180 -15.48 1.43 0.90
C GLY A 180 -14.63 1.18 2.15
N TYR A 181 -13.57 1.96 2.32
CA TYR A 181 -12.71 1.90 3.50
C TYR A 181 -13.40 2.31 4.80
N SER A 182 -14.48 3.08 4.76
CA SER A 182 -15.22 3.46 5.97
C SER A 182 -15.79 2.26 6.74
N SER A 183 -15.90 1.09 6.10
CA SER A 183 -16.24 -0.17 6.78
C SER A 183 -15.23 -0.56 7.88
N TYR A 184 -13.97 -0.16 7.76
CA TYR A 184 -12.96 -0.36 8.82
C TYR A 184 -13.22 0.47 10.08
N ALA A 185 -14.00 1.55 9.99
CA ALA A 185 -14.46 2.28 11.18
C ALA A 185 -15.34 1.41 12.09
N LEU A 186 -16.08 0.46 11.52
CA LEU A 186 -16.86 -0.52 12.30
C LEU A 186 -15.96 -1.44 13.13
N ILE A 187 -14.76 -1.75 12.64
CA ILE A 187 -13.78 -2.56 13.37
C ILE A 187 -13.31 -1.77 14.59
N VAL A 188 -12.95 -0.49 14.42
CA VAL A 188 -12.55 0.39 15.53
C VAL A 188 -13.66 0.51 16.58
N ILE A 189 -14.91 0.78 16.15
CA ILE A 189 -16.06 0.89 17.05
C ILE A 189 -16.32 -0.42 17.81
N ARG A 190 -16.15 -1.57 17.16
CA ARG A 190 -16.34 -2.86 17.83
C ARG A 190 -15.20 -3.22 18.77
N SER A 191 -13.97 -2.87 18.41
CA SER A 191 -12.79 -3.08 19.25
C SER A 191 -12.93 -2.33 20.58
N THR A 192 -13.38 -1.07 20.56
CA THR A 192 -13.62 -0.30 21.79
C THR A 192 -14.66 -0.92 22.75
N ALA A 193 -15.46 -1.88 22.27
CA ALA A 193 -16.41 -2.62 23.09
C ALA A 193 -15.80 -3.88 23.75
N ASN A 194 -14.49 -4.11 23.63
CA ASN A 194 -13.75 -5.22 24.22
C ASN A 194 -14.40 -6.60 23.96
N THR A 195 -14.62 -6.91 22.68
CA THR A 195 -15.24 -8.18 22.27
C THR A 195 -14.28 -9.36 22.52
N PRO A 196 -14.77 -10.60 22.78
CA PRO A 196 -13.93 -11.75 23.11
C PRO A 196 -12.86 -12.11 22.06
N MET A 197 -13.07 -11.74 20.79
CA MET A 197 -12.13 -11.96 19.68
C MET A 197 -11.78 -10.62 19.05
N ASP A 198 -10.92 -9.86 19.72
CA ASP A 198 -10.43 -8.56 19.29
C ASP A 198 -8.96 -8.64 18.86
N GLN A 199 -8.73 -9.08 17.62
CA GLN A 199 -7.37 -9.26 17.12
C GLN A 199 -6.65 -7.91 16.93
N ASN A 200 -5.52 -7.73 17.62
CA ASN A 200 -4.68 -6.52 17.64
C ASN A 200 -5.37 -5.26 18.18
N SER A 201 -6.53 -5.38 18.82
CA SER A 201 -7.26 -4.28 19.48
C SER A 201 -7.18 -2.94 18.74
N PRO A 202 -7.73 -2.83 17.51
CA PRO A 202 -7.63 -1.61 16.70
C PRO A 202 -8.59 -0.52 17.20
N GLU A 203 -8.35 0.02 18.38
CA GLU A 203 -9.21 0.99 19.06
C GLU A 203 -9.00 2.45 18.63
N ASP A 204 -7.91 2.73 17.94
CA ASP A 204 -7.55 4.06 17.46
C ASP A 204 -6.87 4.01 16.09
N ILE A 205 -6.50 5.19 15.57
CA ILE A 205 -5.90 5.30 14.23
C ILE A 205 -4.53 4.62 14.12
N PHE A 206 -3.75 4.53 15.20
CA PHE A 206 -2.41 3.93 15.18
C PHE A 206 -2.50 2.42 15.18
N THR A 207 -3.32 1.85 16.07
CA THR A 207 -3.57 0.41 16.14
C THR A 207 -4.32 -0.09 14.91
N LEU A 208 -5.25 0.72 14.35
CA LEU A 208 -5.86 0.46 13.04
C LEU A 208 -4.80 0.43 11.94
N GLY A 209 -3.83 1.34 11.96
CA GLY A 209 -2.71 1.36 11.02
C GLY A 209 -1.91 0.07 11.06
N SER A 210 -1.54 -0.42 12.23
CA SER A 210 -0.83 -1.69 12.42
C SER A 210 -1.67 -2.90 12.00
N TYR A 211 -2.98 -2.87 12.23
CA TYR A 211 -3.91 -3.89 11.77
C TYR A 211 -3.98 -3.95 10.23
N LEU A 212 -4.10 -2.79 9.55
CA LEU A 212 -4.20 -2.72 8.10
C LEU A 212 -2.89 -3.07 7.39
N SER A 213 -1.75 -2.69 7.96
CA SER A 213 -0.42 -3.04 7.44
C SER A 213 0.00 -4.47 7.76
N ARG A 214 -0.79 -5.20 8.55
CA ARG A 214 -0.51 -6.58 8.96
C ARG A 214 0.85 -6.75 9.63
N ASP A 215 1.23 -5.82 10.46
CA ASP A 215 2.54 -5.76 11.14
C ASP A 215 2.91 -7.05 11.86
N GLN A 216 1.92 -7.81 12.33
CA GLN A 216 2.09 -9.08 13.00
C GLN A 216 2.75 -10.18 12.14
N TYR A 217 2.70 -10.06 10.82
CA TYR A 217 3.27 -11.05 9.89
C TYR A 217 4.70 -10.69 9.46
N GLY A 218 5.25 -9.59 9.97
CA GLY A 218 6.56 -9.10 9.59
C GLY A 218 6.61 -8.48 8.19
N ASP A 219 7.78 -8.03 7.82
CA ASP A 219 8.06 -7.41 6.53
C ASP A 219 8.89 -8.33 5.64
N SER A 220 8.52 -8.46 4.38
CA SER A 220 9.32 -9.11 3.36
C SER A 220 9.82 -8.10 2.32
N PRO A 221 11.07 -8.18 1.86
CA PRO A 221 11.58 -7.25 0.86
C PRO A 221 10.93 -7.52 -0.50
N LEU A 222 10.28 -6.50 -1.07
CA LEU A 222 9.54 -6.64 -2.35
C LEU A 222 10.42 -6.32 -3.56
N LEU A 223 11.05 -5.15 -3.59
CA LEU A 223 11.81 -4.66 -4.75
C LEU A 223 13.31 -4.67 -4.53
N TYR A 224 13.76 -4.41 -3.31
CA TYR A 224 15.17 -4.36 -2.95
C TYR A 224 15.34 -4.75 -1.48
N GLY A 225 16.31 -5.63 -1.19
CA GLY A 225 16.58 -6.08 0.16
C GLY A 225 17.50 -7.30 0.21
N GLN A 226 17.58 -7.91 1.38
CA GLN A 226 18.48 -9.03 1.66
C GLN A 226 18.10 -10.31 0.90
N ALA A 227 19.10 -11.14 0.65
CA ALA A 227 18.94 -12.56 0.35
C ALA A 227 18.99 -13.38 1.65
N TYR A 228 18.64 -14.67 1.61
CA TYR A 228 18.62 -15.55 2.78
C TYR A 228 19.98 -15.70 3.47
N SER A 229 21.07 -15.51 2.75
CA SER A 229 22.46 -15.62 3.24
C SER A 229 23.11 -14.25 3.54
N SER A 230 22.37 -13.14 3.38
CA SER A 230 22.91 -11.81 3.63
C SER A 230 23.23 -11.61 5.11
N GLN A 231 24.42 -11.07 5.39
CA GLN A 231 24.85 -10.79 6.75
C GLN A 231 24.29 -9.43 7.22
N PRO A 232 23.83 -9.34 8.49
CA PRO A 232 23.49 -8.05 9.09
C PRO A 232 24.72 -7.14 9.13
N ALA A 233 24.57 -5.90 8.71
CA ALA A 233 25.63 -4.91 8.81
C ALA A 233 25.89 -4.58 10.28
N ILE A 234 27.17 -4.46 10.65
CA ILE A 234 27.63 -4.13 12.00
C ILE A 234 27.92 -2.63 12.05
N ASP A 235 27.63 -2.00 13.18
CA ASP A 235 27.89 -0.58 13.42
C ASP A 235 29.41 -0.33 13.63
N GLU A 236 29.81 0.93 13.64
CA GLU A 236 31.22 1.37 13.76
C GLU A 236 31.89 0.88 15.05
N ASP A 237 31.12 0.56 16.09
CA ASP A 237 31.63 0.01 17.35
C ASP A 237 31.94 -1.51 17.28
N GLY A 238 31.58 -2.19 16.19
CA GLY A 238 31.85 -3.62 15.96
C GLY A 238 31.05 -4.60 16.83
N GLN A 239 30.12 -4.12 17.64
CA GLN A 239 29.39 -4.96 18.60
C GLN A 239 27.88 -5.01 18.37
N HIS A 240 27.30 -4.01 17.69
CA HIS A 240 25.88 -3.88 17.49
C HIS A 240 25.51 -3.94 16.00
N TYR A 241 24.32 -4.46 15.71
CA TYR A 241 23.79 -4.42 14.36
C TYR A 241 23.38 -2.99 13.99
N LYS A 242 23.62 -2.64 12.74
CA LYS A 242 23.22 -1.35 12.20
C LYS A 242 21.73 -1.35 11.85
N PHE A 243 20.99 -0.38 12.44
CA PHE A 243 19.56 -0.23 12.19
C PHE A 243 19.26 1.02 11.36
N SER A 244 18.30 0.92 10.47
CA SER A 244 17.64 2.09 9.91
C SER A 244 16.40 2.42 10.75
N LYS A 245 16.31 3.67 11.21
CA LYS A 245 15.17 4.14 12.01
C LYS A 245 13.87 4.00 11.21
N GLY A 246 12.88 3.36 11.84
CA GLY A 246 11.54 3.18 11.31
C GLY A 246 10.52 4.16 11.89
N ALA A 247 9.26 3.99 11.53
CA ALA A 247 8.16 4.79 12.06
C ALA A 247 7.96 4.53 13.57
N PRO A 248 7.63 5.57 14.37
CA PRO A 248 7.29 5.39 15.77
C PRO A 248 5.97 4.62 15.91
N VAL A 249 5.90 3.75 16.89
CA VAL A 249 4.68 3.04 17.31
C VAL A 249 4.15 3.74 18.55
N TYR A 250 2.92 4.23 18.45
CA TYR A 250 2.25 4.94 19.54
C TYR A 250 1.29 4.01 20.27
N GLU A 251 1.26 4.12 21.59
CA GLU A 251 0.29 3.47 22.46
C GLU A 251 -0.35 4.49 23.41
N ARG A 252 -1.56 4.18 23.85
CA ARG A 252 -2.27 4.98 24.84
C ARG A 252 -1.59 4.84 26.19
N LYS A 253 -1.36 5.96 26.86
CA LYS A 253 -0.86 5.96 28.23
C LYS A 253 -2.01 5.59 29.18
N GLU A 254 -1.81 4.57 30.02
CA GLU A 254 -2.73 4.25 31.10
C GLU A 254 -2.77 5.40 32.11
N LYS A 255 -3.95 5.79 32.54
CA LYS A 255 -4.13 6.87 33.53
C LYS A 255 -3.88 6.34 34.93
N ALA A 256 -3.02 7.03 35.68
CA ALA A 256 -2.83 6.74 37.08
C ALA A 256 -3.98 7.31 37.95
N SER A 257 -4.69 8.34 37.46
CA SER A 257 -5.83 8.98 38.11
C SER A 257 -6.87 9.40 37.07
N SER A 258 -8.15 9.50 37.49
CA SER A 258 -9.24 9.97 36.64
C SER A 258 -9.05 11.41 36.11
N ASP A 259 -8.26 12.21 36.79
CA ASP A 259 -8.00 13.62 36.43
C ASP A 259 -6.85 13.78 35.42
N GLU A 260 -6.12 12.68 35.13
CA GLU A 260 -5.03 12.69 34.17
C GLU A 260 -5.59 12.79 32.74
N LYS A 261 -4.99 13.69 31.94
CA LYS A 261 -5.36 13.86 30.53
C LYS A 261 -4.92 12.66 29.70
N ASP A 262 -5.70 12.36 28.67
CA ASP A 262 -5.35 11.37 27.67
C ASP A 262 -4.05 11.76 26.95
N SER A 263 -3.19 10.80 26.70
CA SER A 263 -1.95 11.01 25.95
C SER A 263 -1.44 9.73 25.30
N TYR A 264 -0.76 9.89 24.18
CA TYR A 264 -0.01 8.82 23.52
C TYR A 264 1.47 8.95 23.81
N PHE A 265 2.15 7.84 23.92
CA PHE A 265 3.61 7.80 24.02
C PHE A 265 4.20 6.84 22.98
N VAL A 266 5.47 7.03 22.67
CA VAL A 266 6.19 6.14 21.74
C VAL A 266 6.74 4.96 22.53
N VAL A 267 6.25 3.75 22.24
CA VAL A 267 6.73 2.51 22.88
C VAL A 267 8.01 2.01 22.23
N ARG A 268 8.05 2.06 20.91
CA ARG A 268 9.18 1.60 20.10
C ARG A 268 9.17 2.25 18.73
N THR A 269 10.25 2.08 18.00
CA THR A 269 10.33 2.38 16.56
C THR A 269 10.33 1.07 15.75
N LYS A 270 9.79 1.10 14.55
CA LYS A 270 9.82 -0.04 13.61
C LYS A 270 11.18 -0.09 12.90
N ASP A 271 12.26 -0.21 13.67
CA ASP A 271 13.61 -0.20 13.14
C ASP A 271 13.88 -1.48 12.34
N LYS A 272 14.58 -1.33 11.23
CA LYS A 272 14.94 -2.45 10.34
C LYS A 272 16.44 -2.66 10.36
N ILE A 273 16.84 -3.92 10.49
CA ILE A 273 18.25 -4.31 10.36
C ILE A 273 18.72 -3.96 8.94
N GLN A 274 19.87 -3.33 8.83
CA GLN A 274 20.55 -3.14 7.55
C GLN A 274 21.39 -4.38 7.26
N TYR A 275 21.44 -4.78 6.00
CA TYR A 275 22.23 -5.91 5.53
C TYR A 275 23.34 -5.40 4.62
N GLU A 276 24.50 -6.05 4.68
CA GLU A 276 25.66 -5.69 3.85
C GLU A 276 25.41 -6.00 2.37
N GLN A 277 24.82 -7.18 2.10
CA GLN A 277 24.50 -7.60 0.75
C GLN A 277 22.99 -7.47 0.52
N ASN A 278 22.63 -6.75 -0.52
CA ASN A 278 21.25 -6.61 -0.96
C ASN A 278 21.13 -6.93 -2.44
N MET A 279 19.97 -7.42 -2.85
CA MET A 279 19.68 -7.75 -4.24
C MET A 279 18.39 -7.09 -4.71
N PHE A 280 18.26 -6.93 -6.03
CA PHE A 280 17.04 -6.44 -6.63
C PHE A 280 15.99 -7.56 -6.71
N PHE A 281 14.74 -7.25 -6.33
CA PHE A 281 13.62 -8.19 -6.38
C PHE A 281 13.90 -9.51 -5.66
N PRO A 282 14.27 -9.51 -4.36
CA PRO A 282 14.67 -10.73 -3.65
C PRO A 282 13.47 -11.65 -3.46
N ARG A 283 13.56 -12.85 -4.01
CA ARG A 283 12.57 -13.92 -3.85
C ARG A 283 13.04 -15.01 -2.89
N MET A 284 14.34 -15.15 -2.74
CA MET A 284 14.99 -16.03 -1.78
C MET A 284 15.58 -15.20 -0.65
N TRP A 285 14.71 -14.60 0.18
CA TRP A 285 15.12 -13.65 1.21
C TRP A 285 15.10 -14.21 2.64
N ASP A 286 14.35 -15.29 2.88
CA ASP A 286 14.12 -15.82 4.22
C ASP A 286 15.16 -16.87 4.59
N ASN A 287 15.97 -16.57 5.60
CA ASN A 287 16.99 -17.47 6.11
C ASN A 287 16.42 -18.82 6.61
N ALA A 288 15.22 -18.81 7.19
CA ALA A 288 14.57 -20.04 7.65
C ALA A 288 14.27 -21.05 6.54
N HIS A 289 14.24 -20.59 5.28
CA HIS A 289 13.94 -21.41 4.10
C HIS A 289 15.18 -21.68 3.23
N ALA A 290 16.40 -21.39 3.71
CA ALA A 290 17.64 -21.54 2.94
C ALA A 290 17.80 -22.93 2.28
N GLY A 291 17.64 -24.01 3.05
CA GLY A 291 17.74 -25.38 2.53
C GLY A 291 16.69 -25.72 1.47
N GLN A 292 15.49 -25.16 1.56
CA GLN A 292 14.42 -25.35 0.57
C GLN A 292 14.75 -24.64 -0.75
N TYR A 293 15.36 -23.45 -0.69
CA TYR A 293 15.81 -22.74 -1.90
C TYR A 293 16.90 -23.51 -2.63
N GLU A 294 17.91 -24.00 -1.90
CA GLU A 294 19.00 -24.78 -2.45
C GLU A 294 18.51 -26.10 -3.05
N GLN A 295 17.67 -26.83 -2.32
CA GLN A 295 17.07 -28.08 -2.81
C GLN A 295 16.26 -27.86 -4.11
N TRP A 296 15.45 -26.78 -4.16
CA TRP A 296 14.61 -26.49 -5.33
C TRP A 296 15.45 -26.17 -6.58
N LEU A 297 16.55 -25.43 -6.41
CA LEU A 297 17.42 -25.05 -7.51
C LEU A 297 18.45 -26.15 -7.92
N GLY A 298 18.61 -27.18 -7.09
CA GLY A 298 19.67 -28.17 -7.26
C GLY A 298 21.05 -27.64 -6.87
N GLY A 299 21.08 -26.71 -5.91
CA GLY A 299 22.28 -26.01 -5.47
C GLY A 299 22.31 -24.53 -5.93
N VAL A 300 23.07 -23.70 -5.22
CA VAL A 300 23.34 -22.31 -5.52
C VAL A 300 24.80 -22.10 -5.84
N THR A 301 25.10 -21.36 -6.89
CA THR A 301 26.47 -21.21 -7.44
C THR A 301 27.13 -19.87 -7.07
N GLY A 302 26.43 -18.98 -6.39
CA GLY A 302 26.94 -17.67 -5.97
C GLY A 302 28.13 -17.76 -5.01
N HIS A 303 28.72 -16.63 -4.67
CA HIS A 303 29.89 -16.61 -3.78
C HIS A 303 29.52 -16.99 -2.35
N ASP A 304 30.45 -17.55 -1.64
CA ASP A 304 30.32 -17.98 -0.25
C ASP A 304 30.35 -16.75 0.68
N VAL A 305 29.38 -16.69 1.59
CA VAL A 305 29.31 -15.70 2.69
C VAL A 305 29.18 -16.50 3.98
N ASP A 306 30.24 -16.60 4.75
CA ASP A 306 30.32 -17.32 6.02
C ASP A 306 29.81 -18.78 5.95
N GLY A 307 30.20 -19.51 4.92
CA GLY A 307 29.82 -20.91 4.72
C GLY A 307 28.41 -21.10 4.12
N VAL A 308 27.71 -20.02 3.79
CA VAL A 308 26.41 -20.07 3.11
C VAL A 308 26.51 -19.34 1.77
N LYS A 309 26.10 -20.00 0.70
CA LYS A 309 26.21 -19.43 -0.65
C LYS A 309 25.15 -18.36 -0.89
N MET A 310 25.59 -17.17 -1.30
CA MET A 310 24.69 -16.10 -1.70
C MET A 310 24.14 -16.38 -3.10
N PRO A 311 22.81 -16.33 -3.32
CA PRO A 311 22.23 -16.56 -4.62
C PRO A 311 22.60 -15.44 -5.60
N THR A 312 22.88 -15.81 -6.85
CA THR A 312 23.00 -14.84 -7.94
C THR A 312 21.63 -14.27 -8.32
N GLN A 313 21.62 -13.10 -8.97
CA GLN A 313 20.37 -12.52 -9.46
C GLN A 313 19.63 -13.45 -10.45
N MET A 314 20.36 -14.23 -11.24
CA MET A 314 19.76 -15.18 -12.18
C MET A 314 19.11 -16.37 -11.48
N GLU A 315 19.73 -16.90 -10.44
CA GLU A 315 19.16 -17.98 -9.59
C GLU A 315 17.90 -17.47 -8.87
N ASN A 316 17.92 -16.25 -8.37
CA ASN A 316 16.74 -15.63 -7.76
C ASN A 316 15.59 -15.49 -8.77
N ILE A 317 15.83 -15.06 -10.00
CA ILE A 317 14.83 -15.01 -11.07
C ILE A 317 14.36 -16.42 -11.47
N ARG A 318 15.28 -17.40 -11.56
CA ARG A 318 14.95 -18.80 -11.84
C ARG A 318 14.01 -19.37 -10.76
N TYR A 319 14.29 -19.09 -9.47
CA TYR A 319 13.42 -19.48 -8.37
C TYR A 319 12.04 -18.82 -8.50
N PHE A 320 11.96 -17.52 -8.80
CA PHE A 320 10.71 -16.84 -9.03
C PHE A 320 9.88 -17.50 -10.13
N LEU A 321 10.47 -17.77 -11.29
CA LEU A 321 9.75 -18.33 -12.43
C LEU A 321 9.38 -19.81 -12.19
N SER A 322 10.31 -20.64 -11.70
CA SER A 322 10.07 -22.07 -11.54
C SER A 322 9.21 -22.39 -10.31
N TYR A 323 9.49 -21.78 -9.17
CA TYR A 323 8.74 -22.06 -7.94
C TYR A 323 7.50 -21.18 -7.81
N GLN A 324 7.64 -19.85 -7.79
CA GLN A 324 6.50 -18.97 -7.49
C GLN A 324 5.51 -18.89 -8.66
N CYS A 325 5.99 -18.70 -9.90
CA CYS A 325 5.10 -18.62 -11.06
C CYS A 325 4.58 -19.99 -11.49
N ASN A 326 5.47 -20.98 -11.68
CA ASN A 326 5.07 -22.27 -12.21
C ASN A 326 4.47 -23.17 -11.13
N PHE A 327 5.24 -23.55 -10.11
CA PHE A 327 4.77 -24.50 -9.10
C PHE A 327 3.67 -23.94 -8.19
N MET A 328 3.81 -22.72 -7.66
CA MET A 328 2.82 -22.15 -6.77
C MET A 328 1.60 -21.61 -7.53
N TYR A 329 1.81 -20.75 -8.53
CA TYR A 329 0.69 -20.07 -9.19
C TYR A 329 0.05 -20.92 -10.28
N TRP A 330 0.80 -21.36 -11.32
CA TRP A 330 0.22 -22.09 -12.45
C TRP A 330 -0.38 -23.42 -12.04
N ARG A 331 0.28 -24.19 -11.21
CA ARG A 331 -0.28 -25.45 -10.69
C ARG A 331 -1.58 -25.22 -9.93
N TYR A 332 -1.62 -24.23 -9.03
CA TYR A 332 -2.84 -23.92 -8.28
C TYR A 332 -3.95 -23.41 -9.20
N PHE A 333 -3.62 -22.54 -10.16
CA PHE A 333 -4.57 -22.06 -11.15
C PHE A 333 -5.15 -23.21 -12.00
N MET A 334 -4.29 -24.10 -12.51
CA MET A 334 -4.71 -25.23 -13.33
C MET A 334 -5.56 -26.26 -12.59
N TRP A 335 -5.49 -26.33 -11.27
CA TRP A 335 -6.40 -27.18 -10.50
C TRP A 335 -7.87 -26.87 -10.73
N ASN A 336 -8.23 -25.66 -11.12
CA ASN A 336 -9.59 -25.27 -11.45
C ASN A 336 -10.06 -25.80 -12.81
N PHE A 337 -9.11 -26.19 -13.69
CA PHE A 337 -9.41 -26.57 -15.08
C PHE A 337 -9.01 -28.02 -15.40
N ALA A 338 -7.91 -28.51 -14.85
CA ALA A 338 -7.35 -29.81 -15.14
C ALA A 338 -7.62 -30.87 -14.06
N GLY A 339 -8.25 -30.48 -12.95
CA GLY A 339 -8.49 -31.36 -11.81
C GLY A 339 -7.23 -31.65 -10.97
N ARG A 340 -7.43 -32.30 -9.83
CA ARG A 340 -6.36 -32.75 -8.95
C ARG A 340 -5.96 -34.15 -9.27
N GLN A 341 -4.65 -34.39 -9.36
CA GLN A 341 -4.14 -35.76 -9.44
C GLN A 341 -4.15 -36.43 -8.06
N ASN A 342 -3.96 -35.67 -6.99
CA ASN A 342 -3.87 -36.18 -5.61
C ASN A 342 -4.38 -35.12 -4.60
N ASP A 343 -4.89 -35.56 -3.46
CA ASP A 343 -5.32 -34.69 -2.36
C ASP A 343 -4.13 -34.09 -1.59
N ILE A 344 -2.99 -34.75 -1.61
CA ILE A 344 -1.77 -34.30 -0.95
C ILE A 344 -0.99 -33.37 -1.89
N GLN A 345 -0.77 -32.15 -1.44
CA GLN A 345 -0.07 -31.15 -2.23
C GLN A 345 1.37 -31.58 -2.57
N GLY A 346 1.72 -31.57 -3.88
CA GLY A 346 3.05 -31.93 -4.35
C GLY A 346 3.33 -33.43 -4.42
N ASN A 347 2.39 -34.30 -4.04
CA ASN A 347 2.51 -35.73 -4.20
C ASN A 347 2.03 -36.12 -5.59
N GLY A 348 2.94 -36.59 -6.45
CA GLY A 348 2.66 -37.04 -7.81
C GLY A 348 2.38 -38.54 -7.93
N GLU A 349 2.04 -39.22 -6.83
CA GLU A 349 1.82 -40.64 -6.80
C GLU A 349 0.62 -41.06 -7.66
N PRO A 350 0.80 -41.93 -8.68
CA PRO A 350 -0.27 -42.26 -9.62
C PRO A 350 -1.43 -43.04 -9.00
N GLU A 351 -1.19 -43.79 -7.93
CA GLU A 351 -2.16 -44.72 -7.34
C GLU A 351 -3.23 -44.03 -6.46
N HIS A 352 -2.95 -42.81 -5.98
CA HIS A 352 -3.86 -42.01 -5.16
C HIS A 352 -4.41 -40.78 -5.90
N GLY A 353 -4.37 -40.80 -7.23
CA GLY A 353 -4.86 -39.72 -8.06
C GLY A 353 -6.38 -39.62 -8.08
N LEU A 354 -6.92 -38.40 -7.96
CA LEU A 354 -8.31 -38.13 -8.31
C LEU A 354 -8.42 -38.14 -9.84
N SER A 355 -8.75 -39.30 -10.41
CA SER A 355 -8.95 -39.42 -11.84
C SER A 355 -10.37 -38.92 -12.20
N LEU A 356 -10.43 -37.86 -13.01
CA LEU A 356 -11.69 -37.41 -13.63
C LEU A 356 -12.26 -38.39 -14.65
N ILE A 357 -11.50 -39.44 -15.03
CA ILE A 357 -11.95 -40.47 -15.95
C ILE A 357 -13.11 -41.28 -15.35
N HIS A 358 -13.23 -41.31 -14.03
CA HIS A 358 -14.31 -42.03 -13.33
C HIS A 358 -15.54 -41.15 -13.02
N ILE A 359 -15.53 -39.88 -13.40
CA ILE A 359 -16.67 -38.99 -13.29
C ILE A 359 -17.40 -38.93 -14.62
#